data_f3241b857eba82f26d15a25c3c00d6b8
#
_entry.id   f3241b857eba82f26d15a25c3c00d6b8
#
_cell.length_a   1.000
_cell.length_b   1.000
_cell.length_c   1.000
_cell.angle_alpha   90.00
_cell.angle_beta   90.00
_cell.angle_gamma   90.00
#
_symmetry.space_group_name_H-M   'P 1'
#
loop_
_entity.id
_entity.type
_entity.pdbx_description
1 polymer ?
#
loop_
_entity_poly.entity_id
_entity_poly.type
_entity_poly.pdbx_seq_one_letter_code
_entity_poly.pdbx_strand_id
1 'polypeptide(L)'
;MPKNKYDSIYRDLKTKIENKEFAYQDFLPSENTMVRTYGCSRNTIRRAVSQLVSDGYVQALQGKGVRNIFRPVEQASFTTGGIESFKESSLRNHRKGRTKVLQFMELTADEKIAGRTGFAAGAELYYIQRLHFLDEKPLIINHNYFLKSAVPGLTPEIAENSIYEYLENELHMTIVNSQRVMTVEKITQIDEKYLHINVNDYNCMAVVSSHTYNSDGVMFEFTQSR
;
A
#
# COMPACT_ATOMS: atom_id res chain seq x y z
N MET A 1 1.61 -20.04 -3.87
CA MET A 1 0.92 -20.11 -5.19
C MET A 1 1.89 -19.67 -6.27
N PRO A 2 1.86 -20.21 -7.50
CA PRO A 2 2.72 -19.70 -8.55
C PRO A 2 2.36 -18.23 -8.77
N LYS A 3 3.32 -17.32 -8.54
CA LYS A 3 3.18 -15.90 -8.86
C LYS A 3 2.71 -15.80 -10.31
N ASN A 4 1.58 -15.14 -10.53
CA ASN A 4 1.04 -14.96 -11.88
C ASN A 4 2.13 -14.37 -12.77
N LYS A 5 2.39 -14.97 -13.91
CA LYS A 5 3.49 -14.58 -14.83
C LYS A 5 3.44 -13.09 -15.21
N TYR A 6 2.24 -12.49 -15.29
CA TYR A 6 2.10 -11.06 -15.56
C TYR A 6 2.63 -10.20 -14.40
N ASP A 7 2.49 -10.62 -13.14
CA ASP A 7 2.95 -9.88 -11.97
C ASP A 7 4.49 -9.83 -11.91
N SER A 8 5.15 -10.95 -12.22
CA SER A 8 6.62 -10.96 -12.30
C SER A 8 7.13 -10.05 -13.43
N ILE A 9 6.45 -9.99 -14.58
CA ILE A 9 6.78 -9.10 -15.69
C ILE A 9 6.55 -7.64 -15.32
N TYR A 10 5.43 -7.35 -14.67
CA TYR A 10 5.15 -6.01 -14.15
C TYR A 10 6.26 -5.53 -13.21
N ARG A 11 6.66 -6.35 -12.24
CA ARG A 11 7.72 -6.00 -11.28
C ARG A 11 9.07 -5.81 -11.96
N ASP A 12 9.45 -6.66 -12.89
CA ASP A 12 10.69 -6.53 -13.64
C ASP A 12 10.73 -5.23 -14.47
N LEU A 13 9.67 -4.95 -15.23
CA LEU A 13 9.56 -3.72 -16.02
C LEU A 13 9.57 -2.48 -15.12
N LYS A 14 8.84 -2.51 -14.01
CA LYS A 14 8.82 -1.44 -13.01
C LYS A 14 10.21 -1.16 -12.48
N THR A 15 10.93 -2.19 -12.03
CA THR A 15 12.31 -2.08 -11.53
C THR A 15 13.25 -1.50 -12.60
N LYS A 16 13.15 -1.94 -13.85
CA LYS A 16 13.94 -1.40 -14.97
C LYS A 16 13.68 0.08 -15.23
N ILE A 17 12.41 0.51 -15.13
CA ILE A 17 12.04 1.92 -15.27
C ILE A 17 12.63 2.72 -14.10
N GLU A 18 12.46 2.26 -12.86
CA GLU A 18 12.99 2.91 -11.65
C GLU A 18 14.52 3.02 -11.65
N ASN A 19 15.21 1.98 -12.16
CA ASN A 19 16.67 1.94 -12.34
C ASN A 19 17.15 2.72 -13.56
N LYS A 20 16.25 3.41 -14.29
CA LYS A 20 16.58 4.22 -15.47
C LYS A 20 17.15 3.43 -16.65
N GLU A 21 16.88 2.10 -16.75
CA GLU A 21 17.23 1.33 -17.95
C GLU A 21 16.42 1.82 -19.18
N PHE A 22 15.26 2.41 -18.94
CA PHE A 22 14.48 3.18 -19.92
C PHE A 22 14.48 4.64 -19.46
N ALA A 23 15.05 5.54 -20.26
CA ALA A 23 15.05 6.96 -19.93
C ALA A 23 13.62 7.54 -19.94
N TYR A 24 13.43 8.66 -19.25
CA TYR A 24 12.17 9.40 -19.31
C TYR A 24 11.83 9.79 -20.75
N GLN A 25 10.62 9.51 -21.20
CA GLN A 25 10.10 9.70 -22.56
C GLN A 25 10.57 8.65 -23.60
N ASP A 26 11.41 7.71 -23.22
CA ASP A 26 11.77 6.59 -24.11
C ASP A 26 10.59 5.61 -24.27
N PHE A 27 10.61 4.89 -25.36
CA PHE A 27 9.68 3.80 -25.58
C PHE A 27 10.20 2.50 -24.98
N LEU A 28 9.33 1.78 -24.29
CA LEU A 28 9.58 0.40 -23.92
C LEU A 28 9.71 -0.48 -25.17
N PRO A 29 10.35 -1.65 -25.06
CA PRO A 29 10.41 -2.61 -26.18
C PRO A 29 8.99 -2.94 -26.69
N SER A 30 8.91 -3.24 -27.98
CA SER A 30 7.62 -3.58 -28.60
C SER A 30 6.96 -4.80 -27.93
N GLU A 31 5.63 -4.89 -27.98
CA GLU A 31 4.89 -6.05 -27.48
C GLU A 31 5.47 -7.37 -27.97
N ASN A 32 5.83 -7.46 -29.27
CA ASN A 32 6.42 -8.65 -29.87
C ASN A 32 7.81 -8.98 -29.29
N THR A 33 8.59 -7.96 -29.00
CA THR A 33 9.90 -8.12 -28.34
C THR A 33 9.72 -8.61 -26.92
N MET A 34 8.82 -8.00 -26.15
CA MET A 34 8.53 -8.44 -24.78
C MET A 34 7.98 -9.87 -24.72
N VAL A 35 7.09 -10.25 -25.64
CA VAL A 35 6.60 -11.63 -25.77
C VAL A 35 7.75 -12.63 -25.92
N ARG A 36 8.72 -12.32 -26.77
CA ARG A 36 9.91 -13.17 -26.97
C ARG A 36 10.82 -13.20 -25.74
N THR A 37 11.10 -12.03 -25.16
CA THR A 37 11.99 -11.89 -23.98
C THR A 37 11.43 -12.64 -22.76
N TYR A 38 10.13 -12.51 -22.48
CA TYR A 38 9.51 -13.12 -21.31
C TYR A 38 8.93 -14.52 -21.57
N GLY A 39 8.92 -15.00 -22.81
CA GLY A 39 8.37 -16.31 -23.18
C GLY A 39 6.91 -16.48 -22.76
N CYS A 40 6.05 -15.50 -23.06
CA CYS A 40 4.65 -15.48 -22.62
C CYS A 40 3.69 -15.00 -23.71
N SER A 41 2.38 -15.08 -23.46
CA SER A 41 1.38 -14.62 -24.41
C SER A 41 1.32 -13.08 -24.49
N ARG A 42 0.82 -12.55 -25.60
CA ARG A 42 0.54 -11.11 -25.76
C ARG A 42 -0.39 -10.58 -24.67
N ASN A 43 -1.41 -11.37 -24.30
CA ASN A 43 -2.36 -10.96 -23.26
C ASN A 43 -1.67 -10.80 -21.90
N THR A 44 -0.67 -11.63 -21.59
CA THR A 44 0.14 -11.53 -20.35
C THR A 44 0.95 -10.23 -20.34
N ILE A 45 1.58 -9.86 -21.48
CA ILE A 45 2.29 -8.58 -21.61
C ILE A 45 1.34 -7.40 -21.48
N ARG A 46 0.20 -7.42 -22.18
CA ARG A 46 -0.80 -6.34 -22.13
C ARG A 46 -1.31 -6.12 -20.71
N ARG A 47 -1.54 -7.19 -19.95
CA ARG A 47 -1.96 -7.08 -18.56
C ARG A 47 -0.89 -6.43 -17.67
N ALA A 48 0.38 -6.82 -17.81
CA ALA A 48 1.49 -6.19 -17.09
C ALA A 48 1.65 -4.70 -17.47
N VAL A 49 1.57 -4.38 -18.76
CA VAL A 49 1.64 -2.99 -19.25
C VAL A 49 0.44 -2.18 -18.77
N SER A 50 -0.78 -2.75 -18.79
CA SER A 50 -1.97 -2.07 -18.28
C SER A 50 -1.84 -1.70 -16.80
N GLN A 51 -1.21 -2.56 -16.00
CA GLN A 51 -0.92 -2.25 -14.60
C GLN A 51 0.10 -1.10 -14.48
N LEU A 52 1.17 -1.11 -15.30
CA LEU A 52 2.13 0.01 -15.33
C LEU A 52 1.49 1.34 -15.78
N VAL A 53 0.49 1.29 -16.69
CA VAL A 53 -0.28 2.48 -17.09
C VAL A 53 -1.13 2.96 -15.92
N SER A 54 -1.84 2.05 -15.25
CA SER A 54 -2.67 2.38 -14.07
C SER A 54 -1.85 3.02 -12.95
N ASP A 55 -0.62 2.55 -12.75
CA ASP A 55 0.29 3.04 -11.72
C ASP A 55 1.09 4.28 -12.15
N GLY A 56 0.87 4.80 -13.37
CA GLY A 56 1.49 6.03 -13.87
C GLY A 56 2.96 5.90 -14.28
N TYR A 57 3.47 4.68 -14.47
CA TYR A 57 4.84 4.47 -14.94
C TYR A 57 5.01 4.71 -16.42
N VAL A 58 4.00 4.33 -17.19
CA VAL A 58 4.04 4.40 -18.65
C VAL A 58 2.72 4.89 -19.22
N GLN A 59 2.76 5.36 -20.47
CA GLN A 59 1.60 5.73 -21.27
C GLN A 59 1.56 4.92 -22.54
N ALA A 60 0.45 4.23 -22.80
CA ALA A 60 0.19 3.57 -24.08
C ALA A 60 -0.23 4.61 -25.11
N LEU A 61 0.49 4.69 -26.23
CA LEU A 61 0.21 5.59 -27.33
C LEU A 61 -0.22 4.75 -28.54
N GLN A 62 -1.46 4.97 -28.98
CA GLN A 62 -2.03 4.22 -30.10
C GLN A 62 -1.14 4.30 -31.34
N GLY A 63 -0.79 3.13 -31.92
CA GLY A 63 0.06 3.02 -33.10
C GLY A 63 1.55 3.36 -32.89
N LYS A 64 1.95 3.87 -31.71
CA LYS A 64 3.32 4.29 -31.44
C LYS A 64 4.05 3.42 -30.42
N GLY A 65 3.32 2.76 -29.52
CA GLY A 65 3.91 1.91 -28.48
C GLY A 65 3.65 2.41 -27.07
N VAL A 66 4.48 1.98 -26.14
CA VAL A 66 4.38 2.30 -24.71
C VAL A 66 5.55 3.19 -24.31
N ARG A 67 5.25 4.38 -23.83
CA ARG A 67 6.25 5.40 -23.49
C ARG A 67 6.46 5.46 -21.96
N ASN A 68 7.69 5.50 -21.52
CA ASN A 68 8.02 5.78 -20.13
C ASN A 68 7.70 7.23 -19.78
N ILE A 69 6.82 7.43 -18.78
CA ILE A 69 6.46 8.75 -18.24
C ILE A 69 6.84 8.90 -16.76
N PHE A 70 7.52 7.91 -16.20
CA PHE A 70 7.93 7.90 -14.80
C PHE A 70 9.03 8.92 -14.55
N ARG A 71 8.82 9.76 -13.56
CA ARG A 71 9.84 10.64 -12.96
C ARG A 71 9.99 10.30 -11.49
N PRO A 72 11.20 9.99 -11.03
CA PRO A 72 11.44 9.84 -9.60
C PRO A 72 11.01 11.12 -8.87
N VAL A 73 10.24 10.97 -7.80
CA VAL A 73 9.96 12.08 -6.90
C VAL A 73 11.13 12.14 -5.91
N GLU A 74 11.81 13.27 -5.80
CA GLU A 74 12.97 13.45 -4.89
C GLU A 74 12.60 13.30 -3.41
N GLN A 75 11.32 13.49 -3.09
CA GLN A 75 10.78 13.26 -1.75
C GLN A 75 10.22 11.84 -1.62
N ALA A 76 10.28 11.27 -0.41
CA ALA A 76 9.67 9.96 -0.15
C ALA A 76 8.19 9.98 -0.56
N SER A 77 7.85 9.14 -1.54
CA SER A 77 6.50 9.06 -2.07
C SER A 77 5.80 7.81 -1.57
N PHE A 78 4.58 7.98 -1.05
CA PHE A 78 3.70 6.87 -0.69
C PHE A 78 2.67 6.71 -1.81
N THR A 79 2.71 5.57 -2.48
CA THR A 79 1.80 5.30 -3.61
C THR A 79 0.38 5.10 -3.09
N THR A 80 -0.56 5.90 -3.55
CA THR A 80 -1.97 5.79 -3.13
C THR A 80 -2.71 4.67 -3.86
N GLY A 81 -2.19 4.15 -4.97
CA GLY A 81 -2.85 3.18 -5.85
C GLY A 81 -2.45 1.71 -5.67
N GLY A 82 -1.42 1.37 -4.92
CA GLY A 82 -0.94 0.00 -4.73
C GLY A 82 -1.25 -0.56 -3.35
N ILE A 83 -1.32 -1.89 -3.22
CA ILE A 83 -1.32 -2.56 -1.92
C ILE A 83 0.15 -2.73 -1.54
N GLU A 84 0.64 -1.87 -0.67
CA GLU A 84 2.04 -1.81 -0.25
C GLU A 84 2.09 -1.58 1.26
N SER A 85 2.87 -2.38 1.97
CA SER A 85 3.15 -2.16 3.39
C SER A 85 4.08 -0.96 3.59
N PHE A 86 4.09 -0.38 4.79
CA PHE A 86 5.05 0.69 5.13
C PHE A 86 6.51 0.21 4.98
N LYS A 87 6.79 -1.04 5.32
CA LYS A 87 8.11 -1.67 5.17
C LYS A 87 8.54 -1.71 3.70
N GLU A 88 7.67 -2.18 2.81
CA GLU A 88 7.94 -2.21 1.36
C GLU A 88 8.12 -0.80 0.79
N SER A 89 7.25 0.13 1.19
CA SER A 89 7.35 1.53 0.78
C SER A 89 8.66 2.18 1.22
N SER A 90 9.10 1.92 2.45
CA SER A 90 10.38 2.43 2.96
C SER A 90 11.57 1.86 2.19
N LEU A 91 11.57 0.57 1.91
CA LEU A 91 12.61 -0.09 1.11
C LEU A 91 12.65 0.46 -0.32
N ARG A 92 11.50 0.65 -0.96
CA ARG A 92 11.39 1.23 -2.30
C ARG A 92 11.93 2.66 -2.35
N ASN A 93 11.73 3.43 -1.28
CA ASN A 93 12.26 4.78 -1.15
C ASN A 93 13.73 4.83 -0.68
N HIS A 94 14.40 3.67 -0.51
CA HIS A 94 15.76 3.57 0.02
C HIS A 94 15.94 4.27 1.37
N ARG A 95 14.92 4.22 2.23
CA ARG A 95 14.87 4.86 3.54
C ARG A 95 14.71 3.81 4.65
N LYS A 96 15.14 4.14 5.85
CA LYS A 96 14.97 3.28 7.03
C LYS A 96 13.59 3.47 7.64
N GLY A 97 12.71 2.47 7.44
CA GLY A 97 11.40 2.41 8.08
C GLY A 97 11.45 1.68 9.41
N ARG A 98 10.77 2.21 10.43
CA ARG A 98 10.54 1.55 11.71
C ARG A 98 9.11 1.78 12.16
N THR A 99 8.51 0.78 12.76
CA THR A 99 7.15 0.85 13.33
C THR A 99 7.22 0.64 14.83
N LYS A 100 6.43 1.39 15.58
CA LYS A 100 6.20 1.21 17.01
C LYS A 100 4.71 1.06 17.26
N VAL A 101 4.32 0.02 17.98
CA VAL A 101 2.95 -0.15 18.46
C VAL A 101 2.74 0.76 19.68
N LEU A 102 1.77 1.66 19.58
CA LEU A 102 1.38 2.56 20.68
C LEU A 102 0.25 1.93 21.51
N GLN A 103 -0.64 1.20 20.86
CA GLN A 103 -1.77 0.51 21.48
C GLN A 103 -2.11 -0.74 20.69
N PHE A 104 -2.44 -1.80 21.40
CA PHE A 104 -2.98 -3.05 20.86
C PHE A 104 -4.09 -3.51 21.78
N MET A 105 -5.27 -3.74 21.25
CA MET A 105 -6.41 -4.23 22.02
C MET A 105 -7.39 -5.02 21.16
N GLU A 106 -8.09 -5.92 21.80
CA GLU A 106 -9.24 -6.60 21.22
C GLU A 106 -10.50 -5.84 21.61
N LEU A 107 -11.45 -5.73 20.69
CA LEU A 107 -12.71 -5.08 20.93
C LEU A 107 -13.83 -5.68 20.08
N THR A 108 -15.06 -5.47 20.52
CA THR A 108 -16.26 -5.74 19.71
C THR A 108 -16.74 -4.44 19.10
N ALA A 109 -17.04 -4.43 17.81
CA ALA A 109 -17.52 -3.25 17.12
C ALA A 109 -18.89 -2.82 17.62
N ASP A 110 -18.96 -1.64 18.23
CA ASP A 110 -20.22 -0.95 18.49
C ASP A 110 -20.74 -0.25 17.23
N GLU A 111 -21.92 0.36 17.30
CA GLU A 111 -22.53 1.10 16.18
C GLU A 111 -21.63 2.24 15.66
N LYS A 112 -20.86 2.88 16.53
CA LYS A 112 -19.95 3.96 16.15
C LYS A 112 -18.74 3.43 15.38
N ILE A 113 -18.15 2.35 15.85
CA ILE A 113 -17.04 1.66 15.16
C ILE A 113 -17.54 1.09 13.83
N ALA A 114 -18.70 0.44 13.83
CA ALA A 114 -19.33 -0.09 12.61
C ALA A 114 -19.53 1.00 11.56
N GLY A 115 -20.13 2.12 11.94
CA GLY A 115 -20.36 3.25 11.04
C GLY A 115 -19.08 3.90 10.53
N ARG A 116 -17.99 3.89 11.31
CA ARG A 116 -16.68 4.44 10.92
C ARG A 116 -15.89 3.51 10.02
N THR A 117 -15.92 2.21 10.32
CA THR A 117 -15.01 1.23 9.71
C THR A 117 -15.65 0.40 8.60
N GLY A 118 -16.97 0.34 8.54
CA GLY A 118 -17.70 -0.52 7.63
C GLY A 118 -17.79 -1.99 8.09
N PHE A 119 -17.22 -2.38 9.23
CA PHE A 119 -17.47 -3.70 9.83
C PHE A 119 -18.87 -3.78 10.39
N ALA A 120 -19.42 -4.99 10.48
CA ALA A 120 -20.71 -5.20 11.12
C ALA A 120 -20.64 -4.89 12.62
N ALA A 121 -21.72 -4.33 13.17
CA ALA A 121 -21.87 -4.22 14.62
C ALA A 121 -21.81 -5.63 15.24
N GLY A 122 -21.11 -5.78 16.36
CA GLY A 122 -20.83 -7.06 17.00
C GLY A 122 -19.63 -7.82 16.45
N ALA A 123 -18.96 -7.34 15.39
CA ALA A 123 -17.75 -7.97 14.87
C ALA A 123 -16.61 -7.89 15.89
N GLU A 124 -15.90 -8.99 16.07
CA GLU A 124 -14.69 -9.06 16.89
C GLU A 124 -13.49 -8.52 16.12
N LEU A 125 -12.80 -7.50 16.64
CA LEU A 125 -11.74 -6.78 15.97
C LEU A 125 -10.50 -6.70 16.85
N TYR A 126 -9.31 -6.70 16.21
CA TYR A 126 -8.11 -6.10 16.77
C TYR A 126 -8.10 -4.61 16.41
N TYR A 127 -7.90 -3.74 17.39
CA TYR A 127 -7.56 -2.35 17.17
C TYR A 127 -6.10 -2.13 17.51
N ILE A 128 -5.37 -1.52 16.58
CA ILE A 128 -3.95 -1.28 16.73
C ILE A 128 -3.64 0.17 16.33
N GLN A 129 -3.00 0.91 17.24
CA GLN A 129 -2.43 2.20 16.92
C GLN A 129 -0.93 2.05 16.71
N ARG A 130 -0.44 2.43 15.52
CA ARG A 130 0.97 2.31 15.15
C ARG A 130 1.53 3.65 14.76
N LEU A 131 2.76 3.92 15.18
CA LEU A 131 3.55 5.06 14.77
C LEU A 131 4.67 4.57 13.85
N HIS A 132 4.70 5.11 12.65
CA HIS A 132 5.69 4.81 11.64
C HIS A 132 6.74 5.93 11.59
N PHE A 133 8.00 5.51 11.59
CA PHE A 133 9.15 6.40 11.50
C PHE A 133 9.86 6.17 10.17
N LEU A 134 10.29 7.25 9.54
CA LEU A 134 11.15 7.24 8.37
C LEU A 134 12.43 7.99 8.71
N ASP A 135 13.60 7.29 8.66
CA ASP A 135 14.89 7.81 9.12
C ASP A 135 14.79 8.47 10.52
N GLU A 136 14.24 7.70 11.47
CA GLU A 136 14.02 8.06 12.88
C GLU A 136 13.06 9.25 13.11
N LYS A 137 12.48 9.83 12.07
CA LYS A 137 11.46 10.89 12.20
C LYS A 137 10.08 10.27 12.18
N PRO A 138 9.19 10.60 13.14
CA PRO A 138 7.80 10.15 13.10
C PRO A 138 7.12 10.75 11.86
N LEU A 139 6.36 9.93 11.15
CA LEU A 139 5.81 10.32 9.86
C LEU A 139 4.31 10.06 9.74
N ILE A 140 3.83 8.89 10.20
CA ILE A 140 2.44 8.46 10.04
C ILE A 140 1.96 7.80 11.32
N ILE A 141 0.75 8.16 11.76
CA ILE A 141 -0.01 7.41 12.77
C ILE A 141 -1.08 6.61 12.04
N ASN A 142 -1.05 5.29 12.22
CA ASN A 142 -2.09 4.40 11.72
C ASN A 142 -3.03 3.98 12.85
N HIS A 143 -4.33 4.04 12.56
CA HIS A 143 -5.38 3.41 13.33
C HIS A 143 -5.90 2.23 12.50
N ASN A 144 -5.48 1.02 12.86
CA ASN A 144 -5.84 -0.20 12.15
C ASN A 144 -6.93 -0.97 12.91
N TYR A 145 -7.91 -1.47 12.17
CA TYR A 145 -8.91 -2.41 12.66
C TYR A 145 -8.84 -3.66 11.78
N PHE A 146 -8.56 -4.82 12.39
CA PHE A 146 -8.52 -6.10 11.69
C PHE A 146 -9.62 -7.01 12.19
N LEU A 147 -10.31 -7.67 11.27
CA LEU A 147 -11.33 -8.67 11.59
C LEU A 147 -10.65 -9.91 12.17
N LYS A 148 -10.90 -10.23 13.44
CA LYS A 148 -10.23 -11.33 14.16
C LYS A 148 -10.40 -12.69 13.47
N SER A 149 -11.59 -12.98 12.93
CA SER A 149 -11.85 -14.23 12.22
C SER A 149 -11.05 -14.38 10.93
N ALA A 150 -10.66 -13.28 10.28
CA ALA A 150 -9.85 -13.30 9.07
C ALA A 150 -8.34 -13.23 9.37
N VAL A 151 -7.95 -12.66 10.52
CA VAL A 151 -6.55 -12.43 10.91
C VAL A 151 -6.29 -13.05 12.30
N PRO A 152 -6.41 -14.37 12.46
CA PRO A 152 -6.17 -15.03 13.75
C PRO A 152 -4.69 -14.90 14.17
N GLY A 153 -4.43 -14.84 15.48
CA GLY A 153 -3.07 -14.89 16.04
C GLY A 153 -2.23 -13.63 15.88
N LEU A 154 -2.83 -12.49 15.52
CA LEU A 154 -2.12 -11.22 15.45
C LEU A 154 -1.67 -10.78 16.84
N THR A 155 -0.38 -10.39 16.96
CA THR A 155 0.24 -9.95 18.23
C THR A 155 0.90 -8.58 18.06
N PRO A 156 1.23 -7.88 19.17
CA PRO A 156 1.99 -6.63 19.11
C PRO A 156 3.33 -6.78 18.37
N GLU A 157 4.03 -7.89 18.53
CA GLU A 157 5.34 -8.14 17.89
C GLU A 157 5.19 -8.24 16.36
N ILE A 158 4.13 -8.93 15.88
CA ILE A 158 3.80 -9.00 14.46
C ILE A 158 3.46 -7.60 13.95
N ALA A 159 2.69 -6.83 14.74
CA ALA A 159 2.28 -5.48 14.36
C ALA A 159 3.44 -4.46 14.34
N GLU A 160 4.51 -4.67 15.10
CA GLU A 160 5.74 -3.88 15.03
C GLU A 160 6.60 -4.19 13.81
N ASN A 161 6.44 -5.38 13.23
CA ASN A 161 7.08 -5.76 11.98
C ASN A 161 6.20 -5.42 10.77
N SER A 162 5.81 -6.41 9.99
CA SER A 162 4.92 -6.25 8.86
C SER A 162 3.71 -7.17 9.00
N ILE A 163 2.54 -6.58 9.27
CA ILE A 163 1.30 -7.35 9.33
C ILE A 163 1.04 -8.02 7.97
N TYR A 164 1.29 -7.34 6.85
CA TYR A 164 1.07 -7.91 5.52
C TYR A 164 2.00 -9.10 5.23
N GLU A 165 3.27 -9.05 5.68
CA GLU A 165 4.15 -10.23 5.62
C GLU A 165 3.56 -11.43 6.38
N TYR A 166 3.00 -11.20 7.56
CA TYR A 166 2.32 -12.22 8.36
C TYR A 166 1.10 -12.79 7.64
N LEU A 167 0.24 -11.91 7.07
CA LEU A 167 -0.94 -12.32 6.33
C LEU A 167 -0.59 -13.17 5.11
N GLU A 168 0.42 -12.77 4.34
CA GLU A 168 0.81 -13.45 3.10
C GLU A 168 1.62 -14.73 3.36
N ASN A 169 2.57 -14.71 4.29
CA ASN A 169 3.51 -15.80 4.48
C ASN A 169 3.00 -16.85 5.48
N GLU A 170 2.37 -16.44 6.59
CA GLU A 170 1.92 -17.35 7.64
C GLU A 170 0.45 -17.77 7.44
N LEU A 171 -0.42 -16.81 7.12
CA LEU A 171 -1.85 -17.10 6.91
C LEU A 171 -2.18 -17.44 5.45
N HIS A 172 -1.20 -17.33 4.54
CA HIS A 172 -1.37 -17.58 3.10
C HIS A 172 -2.53 -16.79 2.48
N MET A 173 -2.83 -15.61 3.05
CA MET A 173 -3.88 -14.73 2.58
C MET A 173 -3.44 -14.03 1.29
N THR A 174 -4.31 -14.02 0.30
CA THR A 174 -4.10 -13.22 -0.92
C THR A 174 -4.86 -11.90 -0.78
N ILE A 175 -4.14 -10.79 -0.67
CA ILE A 175 -4.71 -9.45 -0.62
C ILE A 175 -4.92 -8.97 -2.06
N VAL A 176 -6.15 -8.56 -2.41
CA VAL A 176 -6.49 -8.29 -3.83
C VAL A 176 -6.93 -6.87 -4.11
N ASN A 177 -7.52 -6.19 -3.13
CA ASN A 177 -8.07 -4.85 -3.33
C ASN A 177 -7.97 -4.01 -2.06
N SER A 178 -7.71 -2.71 -2.24
CA SER A 178 -7.77 -1.72 -1.17
C SER A 178 -8.44 -0.46 -1.70
N GLN A 179 -9.65 -0.18 -1.22
CA GLN A 179 -10.37 1.04 -1.54
C GLN A 179 -9.89 2.16 -0.62
N ARG A 180 -9.43 3.27 -1.18
CA ARG A 180 -8.86 4.38 -0.42
C ARG A 180 -9.63 5.68 -0.65
N VAL A 181 -9.85 6.40 0.43
CA VAL A 181 -10.41 7.76 0.42
C VAL A 181 -9.41 8.67 1.13
N MET A 182 -9.03 9.74 0.47
CA MET A 182 -8.20 10.78 1.07
C MET A 182 -9.08 11.96 1.46
N THR A 183 -8.94 12.41 2.69
CA THR A 183 -9.59 13.62 3.21
C THR A 183 -8.54 14.57 3.76
N VAL A 184 -8.92 15.82 3.98
CA VAL A 184 -8.13 16.80 4.74
C VAL A 184 -8.86 17.07 6.04
N GLU A 185 -8.19 16.80 7.16
CA GLU A 185 -8.76 16.91 8.50
C GLU A 185 -7.93 17.87 9.37
N LYS A 186 -8.57 18.44 10.38
CA LYS A 186 -7.84 19.21 11.40
C LYS A 186 -6.87 18.31 12.16
N ILE A 187 -5.74 18.88 12.54
CA ILE A 187 -4.77 18.22 13.43
C ILE A 187 -5.43 18.02 14.79
N THR A 188 -5.20 16.84 15.37
CA THR A 188 -5.66 16.46 16.71
C THR A 188 -4.52 16.48 17.71
N GLN A 189 -4.84 16.47 19.01
CA GLN A 189 -3.82 16.40 20.09
C GLN A 189 -2.96 15.14 19.98
N ILE A 190 -3.48 14.05 19.42
CA ILE A 190 -2.71 12.82 19.18
C ILE A 190 -1.67 13.05 18.09
N ASP A 191 -2.04 13.73 17.01
CA ASP A 191 -1.13 14.06 15.91
C ASP A 191 0.01 14.96 16.41
N GLU A 192 -0.32 16.03 17.17
CA GLU A 192 0.67 16.92 17.78
C GLU A 192 1.66 16.14 18.66
N LYS A 193 1.12 15.28 19.53
CA LYS A 193 1.91 14.52 20.52
C LYS A 193 2.91 13.56 19.86
N TYR A 194 2.48 12.84 18.81
CA TYR A 194 3.27 11.75 18.27
C TYR A 194 4.02 12.10 16.99
N LEU A 195 3.51 13.04 16.19
CA LEU A 195 4.17 13.46 14.94
C LEU A 195 5.03 14.73 15.15
N HIS A 196 5.01 15.32 16.35
CA HIS A 196 5.74 16.55 16.67
C HIS A 196 5.40 17.72 15.74
N ILE A 197 4.12 17.80 15.34
CA ILE A 197 3.62 18.85 14.46
C ILE A 197 3.43 20.13 15.27
N ASN A 198 3.96 21.26 14.75
CA ASN A 198 3.67 22.57 15.30
C ASN A 198 2.35 23.09 14.68
N VAL A 199 1.31 23.19 15.48
CA VAL A 199 -0.01 23.66 15.05
C VAL A 199 -0.04 25.13 14.58
N ASN A 200 0.98 25.92 14.92
CA ASN A 200 1.10 27.28 14.37
C ASN A 200 1.56 27.28 12.91
N ASP A 201 2.24 26.21 12.47
CA ASP A 201 2.71 26.08 11.10
C ASP A 201 1.70 25.30 10.24
N TYR A 202 1.00 24.33 10.86
CA TYR A 202 0.06 23.43 10.17
C TYR A 202 -1.21 23.27 11.01
N ASN A 203 -2.38 23.49 10.42
CA ASN A 203 -3.67 23.34 11.09
C ASN A 203 -4.49 22.14 10.58
N CYS A 204 -4.04 21.52 9.49
CA CYS A 204 -4.69 20.35 8.88
C CYS A 204 -3.64 19.40 8.32
N MET A 205 -4.08 18.18 8.05
CA MET A 205 -3.27 17.11 7.46
C MET A 205 -4.08 16.26 6.51
N ALA A 206 -3.41 15.59 5.58
CA ALA A 206 -4.02 14.56 4.75
C ALA A 206 -4.25 13.30 5.58
N VAL A 207 -5.43 12.75 5.47
CA VAL A 207 -5.84 11.49 6.12
C VAL A 207 -6.30 10.52 5.06
N VAL A 208 -5.75 9.32 5.07
CA VAL A 208 -6.13 8.25 4.13
C VAL A 208 -6.85 7.16 4.89
N SER A 209 -8.11 6.92 4.55
CA SER A 209 -8.89 5.77 5.04
C SER A 209 -8.93 4.68 3.97
N SER A 210 -8.66 3.46 4.37
CA SER A 210 -8.56 2.30 3.47
C SER A 210 -9.43 1.15 3.95
N HIS A 211 -10.16 0.52 3.02
CA HIS A 211 -10.86 -0.75 3.23
C HIS A 211 -10.17 -1.80 2.37
N THR A 212 -9.62 -2.84 3.00
CA THR A 212 -8.80 -3.85 2.32
C THR A 212 -9.49 -5.21 2.32
N TYR A 213 -9.45 -5.88 1.17
CA TYR A 213 -10.18 -7.11 0.89
C TYR A 213 -9.23 -8.23 0.46
N ASN A 214 -9.53 -9.45 0.89
CA ASN A 214 -8.84 -10.66 0.45
C ASN A 214 -9.45 -11.25 -0.84
N SER A 215 -8.88 -12.37 -1.33
CA SER A 215 -9.36 -13.08 -2.53
C SER A 215 -10.78 -13.65 -2.42
N ASP A 216 -11.28 -13.81 -1.21
CA ASP A 216 -12.65 -14.32 -0.95
C ASP A 216 -13.68 -13.19 -0.89
N GLY A 217 -13.25 -11.95 -1.14
CA GLY A 217 -14.10 -10.77 -1.06
C GLY A 217 -14.40 -10.32 0.37
N VAL A 218 -13.69 -10.85 1.36
CA VAL A 218 -13.86 -10.48 2.77
C VAL A 218 -13.06 -9.22 3.06
N MET A 219 -13.73 -8.20 3.57
CA MET A 219 -13.07 -7.02 4.14
C MET A 219 -12.43 -7.43 5.48
N PHE A 220 -11.11 -7.49 5.52
CA PHE A 220 -10.40 -7.94 6.72
C PHE A 220 -9.71 -6.79 7.46
N GLU A 221 -9.53 -5.64 6.81
CA GLU A 221 -8.86 -4.48 7.40
C GLU A 221 -9.57 -3.17 7.05
N PHE A 222 -9.70 -2.32 8.05
CA PHE A 222 -9.88 -0.88 7.89
C PHE A 222 -8.71 -0.17 8.53
N THR A 223 -8.09 0.76 7.79
CA THR A 223 -6.98 1.59 8.29
C THR A 223 -7.28 3.05 8.04
N GLN A 224 -7.02 3.88 9.05
CA GLN A 224 -6.92 5.33 8.90
C GLN A 224 -5.48 5.74 9.17
N SER A 225 -4.83 6.30 8.15
CA SER A 225 -3.45 6.83 8.21
C SER A 225 -3.48 8.34 8.29
N ARG A 226 -2.79 8.86 9.29
CA ARG A 226 -2.72 10.29 9.61
C ARG A 226 -1.27 10.77 9.61
#